data_81fc71ee6cf86b1f380f2a0e97d09fce
#
_entry.id   81fc71ee6cf86b1f380f2a0e97d09fce
#
_cell.length_a   1.000
_cell.length_b   1.000
_cell.length_c   1.000
_cell.angle_alpha   90.00
_cell.angle_beta   90.00
_cell.angle_gamma   90.00
#
_symmetry.space_group_name_H-M   'P 1'
#
loop_
_entity.id
_entity.type
_entity.pdbx_description
1 polymer ?
#
loop_
_entity_poly.entity_id
_entity_poly.type
_entity_poly.pdbx_seq_one_letter_code
_entity_poly.pdbx_strand_id
1 'polypeptide(L)' 'MPPEAAATRTAFSIAEYCQAERISRAKLYNEWKAGRGPKYYHRGARRLISVDAADEYRRQLEAETANPA' A
#
# COMPACT_ATOMS: atom_id res chain seq x y z
N MET A 1 -21.30 -17.21 -0.46
CA MET A 1 -20.03 -16.61 -0.65
C MET A 1 -19.27 -16.50 0.66
N PRO A 2 -18.15 -17.10 0.75
CA PRO A 2 -17.44 -17.11 2.04
C PRO A 2 -16.92 -15.72 2.37
N PRO A 3 -17.15 -15.27 3.56
CA PRO A 3 -16.66 -13.95 3.97
C PRO A 3 -15.14 -13.86 3.99
N GLU A 4 -14.49 -14.97 4.05
CA GLU A 4 -13.04 -14.93 4.06
C GLU A 4 -12.49 -14.48 2.71
N ALA A 5 -13.29 -14.46 1.66
CA ALA A 5 -12.83 -13.92 0.40
C ALA A 5 -12.41 -12.46 0.56
N ALA A 6 -13.09 -11.72 1.43
CA ALA A 6 -12.69 -10.36 1.72
C ALA A 6 -11.55 -10.33 2.75
N ALA A 7 -11.54 -11.28 3.66
CA ALA A 7 -10.52 -11.32 4.69
C ALA A 7 -9.18 -11.80 4.15
N THR A 8 -9.20 -12.52 3.03
CA THR A 8 -7.97 -13.06 2.45
C THR A 8 -7.53 -12.26 1.23
N ARG A 9 -7.74 -10.99 1.27
CA ARG A 9 -7.31 -10.12 0.19
C ARG A 9 -5.81 -10.24 -0.02
N THR A 10 -5.39 -10.41 -1.25
CA THR A 10 -3.98 -10.54 -1.56
C THR A 10 -3.39 -9.25 -2.08
N ALA A 11 -4.22 -8.33 -2.52
CA ALA A 11 -3.74 -7.07 -3.06
C ALA A 11 -4.80 -5.99 -2.89
N PHE A 12 -4.33 -4.76 -2.90
CA PHE A 12 -5.19 -3.58 -2.84
C PHE A 12 -5.15 -2.86 -4.17
N SER A 13 -6.30 -2.33 -4.60
CA SER A 13 -6.29 -1.31 -5.64
C SER A 13 -5.72 -0.02 -5.03
N ILE A 14 -5.42 0.95 -5.90
CA ILE A 14 -4.92 2.22 -5.40
C ILE A 14 -5.93 2.86 -4.45
N ALA A 15 -7.21 2.85 -4.82
CA ALA A 15 -8.24 3.44 -3.99
C ALA A 15 -8.36 2.73 -2.64
N GLU A 16 -8.30 1.41 -2.66
CA GLU A 16 -8.40 0.62 -1.44
C GLU A 16 -7.22 0.87 -0.52
N TYR A 17 -6.02 0.94 -1.09
CA TYR A 17 -4.83 1.19 -0.29
C TYR A 17 -4.90 2.56 0.36
N CYS A 18 -5.25 3.58 -0.41
CA CYS A 18 -5.35 4.94 0.11
C CYS A 18 -6.38 5.05 1.21
N GLN A 19 -7.50 4.37 1.04
CA GLN A 19 -8.55 4.37 2.05
C GLN A 19 -8.07 3.68 3.33
N ALA A 20 -7.40 2.55 3.19
CA ALA A 20 -6.91 1.81 4.34
C ALA A 20 -5.85 2.58 5.10
N GLU A 21 -4.99 3.30 4.38
CA GLU A 21 -3.92 4.07 5.00
C GLU A 21 -4.34 5.50 5.31
N ARG A 22 -5.54 5.87 4.92
CA ARG A 22 -6.08 7.21 5.17
C ARG A 22 -5.21 8.31 4.58
N ILE A 23 -4.77 8.10 3.37
CA ILE A 23 -3.98 9.09 2.64
C ILE A 23 -4.68 9.39 1.33
N SER A 24 -4.33 10.51 0.72
CA SER A 24 -4.88 10.85 -0.58
C SER A 24 -4.09 10.15 -1.67
N ARG A 25 -4.71 10.04 -2.84
CA ARG A 25 -4.01 9.50 -4.00
C ARG A 25 -2.79 10.35 -4.35
N ALA A 26 -2.94 11.66 -4.25
CA ALA A 26 -1.84 12.56 -4.54
C ALA A 26 -0.65 12.29 -3.64
N LYS A 27 -0.91 12.04 -2.36
CA LYS A 27 0.15 11.72 -1.41
C LYS A 27 0.87 10.43 -1.82
N LEU A 28 0.13 9.41 -2.19
CA LEU A 28 0.72 8.15 -2.61
C LEU A 28 1.58 8.32 -3.86
N TYR A 29 1.04 9.01 -4.87
CA TYR A 29 1.79 9.21 -6.09
C TYR A 29 3.04 10.06 -5.87
N ASN A 30 2.96 11.03 -4.97
CA ASN A 30 4.13 11.82 -4.62
C ASN A 30 5.21 10.97 -3.95
N GLU A 31 4.80 10.02 -3.11
CA GLU A 31 5.76 9.11 -2.50
C GLU A 31 6.45 8.27 -3.56
N TRP A 32 5.69 7.76 -4.52
CA TRP A 32 6.30 7.00 -5.62
C TRP A 32 7.25 7.85 -6.45
N LYS A 33 6.89 9.09 -6.71
CA LYS A 33 7.76 10.00 -7.44
C LYS A 33 9.08 10.25 -6.71
N ALA A 34 9.03 10.26 -5.39
CA ALA A 34 10.22 10.45 -4.57
C ALA A 34 11.03 9.17 -4.43
N GLY A 35 10.64 8.09 -5.07
CA GLY A 35 11.34 6.82 -4.95
C GLY A 35 10.97 6.06 -3.69
N ARG A 36 9.88 6.42 -3.06
CA ARG A 36 9.40 5.77 -1.85
C ARG A 36 8.06 5.12 -2.15
N GLY A 37 7.36 4.70 -1.11
CA GLY A 37 6.06 4.11 -1.26
C GLY A 37 6.12 2.59 -1.37
N PRO A 38 4.98 1.94 -1.28
CA PRO A 38 4.94 0.48 -1.37
C PRO A 38 5.24 0.03 -2.79
N LYS A 39 5.83 -1.13 -2.92
CA LYS A 39 6.02 -1.72 -4.23
C LYS A 39 4.68 -2.05 -4.83
N TYR A 40 4.60 -2.00 -6.14
CA TYR A 40 3.34 -2.26 -6.82
C TYR A 40 3.62 -3.08 -8.09
N TYR A 41 2.55 -3.63 -8.64
CA TYR A 41 2.65 -4.36 -9.89
C TYR A 41 1.44 -4.02 -10.74
N HIS A 42 1.51 -4.33 -12.01
CA HIS A 42 0.41 -4.07 -12.94
C HIS A 42 -0.33 -5.37 -13.24
N ARG A 43 -1.63 -5.25 -13.29
CA ARG A 43 -2.45 -6.35 -13.77
C ARG A 43 -3.35 -5.76 -14.85
N GLY A 44 -2.98 -5.98 -16.10
CA GLY A 44 -3.58 -5.26 -17.19
C GLY A 44 -3.25 -3.78 -17.05
N ALA A 45 -4.25 -2.93 -17.13
CA ALA A 45 -4.06 -1.50 -17.00
C ALA A 45 -4.09 -1.04 -15.54
N ARG A 46 -4.34 -1.95 -14.60
CA ARG A 46 -4.51 -1.58 -13.20
C ARG A 46 -3.21 -1.74 -12.44
N ARG A 47 -2.98 -0.81 -11.53
CA ARG A 47 -1.84 -0.88 -10.64
C ARG A 47 -2.33 -1.41 -9.29
N LEU A 48 -1.66 -2.45 -8.80
CA LEU A 48 -2.06 -3.10 -7.56
C LEU A 48 -0.89 -3.13 -6.58
N ILE A 49 -1.22 -3.12 -5.29
CA ILE A 49 -0.23 -3.19 -4.22
C ILE A 49 -0.54 -4.46 -3.45
N SER A 50 0.41 -5.39 -3.41
CA SER A 50 0.19 -6.63 -2.66
C SER A 50 0.12 -6.33 -1.17
N VAL A 51 -0.56 -7.20 -0.44
CA VAL A 51 -0.62 -7.07 1.01
C VAL A 51 0.79 -7.11 1.60
N ASP A 52 1.63 -7.99 1.08
CA ASP A 52 3.00 -8.08 1.55
C ASP A 52 3.77 -6.78 1.33
N ALA A 53 3.60 -6.18 0.16
CA ALA A 53 4.28 -4.91 -0.13
C ALA A 53 3.78 -3.79 0.77
N ALA A 54 2.47 -3.76 1.02
CA ALA A 54 1.89 -2.78 1.91
C ALA A 54 2.42 -2.93 3.32
N ASP A 55 2.51 -4.17 3.80
CA ASP A 55 3.03 -4.44 5.13
C ASP A 55 4.50 -4.06 5.24
N GLU A 56 5.27 -4.37 4.23
CA GLU A 56 6.70 -4.05 4.23
C GLU A 56 6.92 -2.55 4.31
N TYR A 57 6.17 -1.79 3.52
CA TYR A 57 6.32 -0.35 3.55
C TYR A 57 5.85 0.23 4.88
N ARG A 58 4.78 -0.30 5.45
CA ARG A 58 4.31 0.14 6.75
C ARG A 58 5.38 -0.11 7.82
N ARG A 59 6.02 -1.27 7.81
CA ARG A 59 7.09 -1.55 8.76
C ARG A 59 8.25 -0.58 8.60
N GLN A 60 8.55 -0.23 7.36
CA GLN A 60 9.60 0.75 7.09
C GLN A 60 9.25 2.11 7.70
N LEU A 61 8.01 2.54 7.52
CA LEU A 61 7.56 3.81 8.10
C LEU A 61 7.57 3.75 9.62
N GLU A 62 7.12 2.64 10.18
CA GLU A 62 7.13 2.48 11.63
C GLU A 62 8.54 2.54 12.17
N ALA A 63 9.48 1.92 11.50
CA ALA A 63 10.87 1.93 11.94
C ALA A 63 11.45 3.34 11.88
N GLU A 64 11.13 4.10 10.84
CA GLU A 64 11.59 5.48 10.72
C GLU A 64 11.04 6.35 11.84
N THR A 65 9.76 6.13 12.18
CA THR A 65 9.11 6.91 13.22
C THR A 65 9.60 6.50 14.62
N ALA A 66 9.80 5.21 14.81
CA ALA A 66 10.18 4.69 16.12
C ALA A 66 11.64 4.99 16.45
N ASN A 67 12.40 5.44 15.50
CA ASN A 67 13.83 5.72 15.69
C ASN A 67 14.10 7.19 15.47
N PRO A 68 13.66 8.04 16.36
CA PRO A 68 13.78 9.51 16.17
C PRO A 68 15.20 9.92 16.44
N ALA A 69 16.06 9.83 15.79
CA ALA A 69 17.47 10.10 16.10
C ALA A 69 17.72 11.46 16.69
#